data_633768c3fdbd61b3b679895ea5bd4004
#
_entry.id   633768c3fdbd61b3b679895ea5bd4004
#
_cell.length_a   1.000
_cell.length_b   1.000
_cell.length_c   1.000
_cell.angle_alpha   90.00
_cell.angle_beta   90.00
_cell.angle_gamma   90.00
#
_symmetry.space_group_name_H-M   'P 1'
#
loop_
_entity.id
_entity.type
_entity.pdbx_description
1 polymer ?
#
loop_
_entity_poly.entity_id
_entity_poly.type
_entity_poly.pdbx_seq_one_letter_code
_entity_poly.pdbx_strand_id
1 'polypeptide(L)'
;MGNPDNTKTPTTMMMTRPVHISADDLLCQMQVTKGDLADSALVSGQEHRVKMYLELLENTKQNFSAFGYTFWTGTYKGKRITVGNGGLYSPDTALVTELLCAGGVNLLVRVGSCGALRQEIQIGDVVIADSVVRGDGVTGYYVSPDYVPSATKEISDCLFNCLSSGMKVHRGMIWTTDALLKETPQIVNPIIKKGAIAVDMVTSPFFTIASSYNRRHAACLAVSDNLITGEMGFGSPALLAVEQKMIPKTLEMILSLQE
;
A
#
# COMPACT_ATOMS: atom_id res chain seq x y z
N MET A 1 29.15 18.08 26.20
CA MET A 1 27.83 18.68 25.93
C MET A 1 27.03 17.59 25.17
N GLY A 2 26.05 17.01 25.85
CA GLY A 2 25.38 15.80 25.46
C GLY A 2 24.46 15.99 24.28
N ASN A 3 24.49 15.01 23.38
CA ASN A 3 23.56 14.84 22.28
C ASN A 3 22.23 14.33 22.86
N PRO A 4 21.07 14.95 22.62
CA PRO A 4 19.81 14.38 23.09
C PRO A 4 19.43 13.21 22.19
N ASP A 5 19.43 12.04 22.80
CA ASP A 5 18.90 10.79 22.28
C ASP A 5 17.40 10.94 21.99
N ASN A 6 17.05 11.06 20.70
CA ASN A 6 15.69 11.30 20.24
C ASN A 6 15.02 10.00 19.77
N THR A 7 15.16 8.95 20.61
CA THR A 7 14.39 7.69 20.46
C THR A 7 13.09 7.77 21.22
N LYS A 8 12.21 8.71 20.89
CA LYS A 8 10.80 8.61 21.28
C LYS A 8 10.14 7.62 20.33
N THR A 9 10.01 6.39 20.80
CA THR A 9 9.06 5.43 20.23
C THR A 9 7.70 6.14 20.09
N PRO A 10 7.05 6.14 18.92
CA PRO A 10 5.74 6.77 18.78
C PRO A 10 4.81 6.19 19.84
N THR A 11 4.09 7.05 20.55
CA THR A 11 3.03 6.60 21.46
C THR A 11 1.93 6.02 20.59
N THR A 12 2.08 4.75 20.23
CA THR A 12 1.05 3.95 19.60
C THR A 12 -0.11 3.93 20.59
N MET A 13 -1.25 4.48 20.22
CA MET A 13 -2.47 4.22 20.98
C MET A 13 -2.57 2.70 21.12
N MET A 14 -2.53 2.18 22.36
CA MET A 14 -2.70 0.75 22.58
C MET A 14 -3.95 0.32 21.84
N MET A 15 -3.82 -0.67 20.94
CA MET A 15 -4.97 -1.23 20.23
C MET A 15 -5.85 -1.93 21.26
N THR A 16 -6.78 -1.17 21.85
CA THR A 16 -7.81 -1.72 22.71
C THR A 16 -8.78 -2.51 21.82
N ARG A 17 -9.17 -3.71 22.29
CA ARG A 17 -10.13 -4.53 21.57
C ARG A 17 -11.42 -3.72 21.31
N PRO A 18 -11.97 -3.72 20.09
CA PRO A 18 -13.26 -3.10 19.82
C PRO A 18 -14.36 -3.65 20.72
N VAL A 19 -15.34 -2.81 21.05
CA VAL A 19 -16.45 -3.18 21.95
C VAL A 19 -17.32 -4.29 21.36
N HIS A 20 -17.46 -4.34 20.04
CA HIS A 20 -18.42 -5.22 19.38
C HIS A 20 -17.76 -6.30 18.52
N ILE A 21 -16.92 -5.95 17.57
CA ILE A 21 -16.31 -6.90 16.63
C ILE A 21 -14.85 -6.53 16.37
N SER A 22 -13.99 -7.53 16.33
CA SER A 22 -12.56 -7.39 16.01
C SER A 22 -12.23 -8.04 14.65
N ALA A 23 -11.04 -7.78 14.12
CA ALA A 23 -10.56 -8.47 12.91
C ALA A 23 -10.47 -9.99 13.10
N ASP A 24 -10.10 -10.46 14.30
CA ASP A 24 -10.09 -11.91 14.62
C ASP A 24 -11.51 -12.51 14.58
N ASP A 25 -12.52 -11.78 15.09
CA ASP A 25 -13.91 -12.24 15.05
C ASP A 25 -14.41 -12.35 13.61
N LEU A 26 -14.06 -11.39 12.74
CA LEU A 26 -14.38 -11.42 11.31
C LEU A 26 -13.68 -12.58 10.58
N LEU A 27 -12.40 -12.80 10.83
CA LEU A 27 -11.65 -13.92 10.26
C LEU A 27 -12.26 -15.26 10.68
N CYS A 28 -12.65 -15.39 11.95
CA CYS A 28 -13.34 -16.59 12.46
C CYS A 28 -14.67 -16.81 11.72
N GLN A 29 -15.49 -15.78 11.54
CA GLN A 29 -16.75 -15.87 10.78
C GLN A 29 -16.53 -16.28 9.31
N MET A 30 -15.44 -15.80 8.70
CA MET A 30 -15.05 -16.16 7.34
C MET A 30 -14.34 -17.51 7.25
N GLN A 31 -14.17 -18.22 8.38
CA GLN A 31 -13.43 -19.48 8.49
C GLN A 31 -11.97 -19.40 8.00
N VAL A 32 -11.36 -18.24 8.15
CA VAL A 32 -9.93 -18.02 7.84
C VAL A 32 -9.12 -18.27 9.11
N THR A 33 -8.17 -19.18 9.02
CA THR A 33 -7.28 -19.55 10.12
C THR A 33 -5.85 -19.06 9.88
N LYS A 34 -5.04 -19.00 10.95
CA LYS A 34 -3.60 -18.74 10.81
C LYS A 34 -2.97 -19.82 9.94
N GLY A 35 -2.27 -19.41 8.89
CA GLY A 35 -1.66 -20.31 7.90
C GLY A 35 -2.47 -20.46 6.61
N ASP A 36 -3.73 -20.05 6.56
CA ASP A 36 -4.44 -19.94 5.28
C ASP A 36 -3.82 -18.83 4.40
N LEU A 37 -3.51 -17.68 5.01
CA LEU A 37 -2.75 -16.62 4.35
C LEU A 37 -1.26 -16.94 4.36
N ALA A 38 -0.53 -16.45 3.38
CA ALA A 38 0.93 -16.53 3.35
C ALA A 38 1.57 -15.47 4.27
N ASP A 39 2.84 -15.61 4.60
CA ASP A 39 3.62 -14.63 5.36
C ASP A 39 3.72 -13.28 4.66
N SER A 40 3.66 -13.28 3.32
CA SER A 40 3.72 -12.07 2.50
C SER A 40 2.44 -11.89 1.68
N ALA A 41 1.97 -10.64 1.60
CA ALA A 41 0.81 -10.27 0.79
C ALA A 41 1.12 -9.11 -0.17
N LEU A 42 0.65 -9.25 -1.42
CA LEU A 42 0.59 -8.19 -2.42
C LEU A 42 -0.86 -7.71 -2.54
N VAL A 43 -1.09 -6.44 -2.27
CA VAL A 43 -2.43 -5.86 -2.28
C VAL A 43 -2.56 -4.79 -3.35
N SER A 44 -3.68 -4.80 -4.07
CA SER A 44 -3.99 -3.82 -5.09
C SER A 44 -5.43 -3.34 -4.96
N GLY A 45 -5.69 -2.06 -5.26
CA GLY A 45 -7.04 -1.54 -5.24
C GLY A 45 -7.89 -1.96 -6.45
N GLN A 46 -7.26 -2.30 -7.57
CA GLN A 46 -7.96 -2.60 -8.81
C GLN A 46 -7.88 -4.09 -9.16
N GLU A 47 -9.03 -4.66 -9.53
CA GLU A 47 -9.21 -6.08 -9.80
C GLU A 47 -8.33 -6.59 -10.95
N HIS A 48 -8.08 -5.78 -11.99
CA HIS A 48 -7.26 -6.21 -13.11
C HIS A 48 -5.82 -6.54 -12.69
N ARG A 49 -5.23 -5.78 -11.73
CA ARG A 49 -3.88 -6.09 -11.20
C ARG A 49 -3.89 -7.37 -10.37
N VAL A 50 -4.97 -7.62 -9.62
CA VAL A 50 -5.11 -8.89 -8.89
C VAL A 50 -5.16 -10.06 -9.86
N LYS A 51 -5.89 -9.94 -11.00
CA LYS A 51 -5.93 -10.95 -12.06
C LYS A 51 -4.54 -11.20 -12.65
N MET A 52 -3.77 -10.15 -12.91
CA MET A 52 -2.38 -10.28 -13.41
C MET A 52 -1.48 -11.07 -12.42
N TYR A 53 -1.66 -10.89 -11.11
CA TYR A 53 -0.97 -11.72 -10.12
C TYR A 53 -1.42 -13.18 -10.18
N LEU A 54 -2.74 -13.42 -10.24
CA LEU A 54 -3.29 -14.77 -10.26
C LEU A 54 -2.84 -15.58 -11.49
N GLU A 55 -2.62 -14.93 -12.64
CA GLU A 55 -2.06 -15.56 -13.84
C GLU A 55 -0.61 -16.03 -13.67
N LEU A 56 0.13 -15.48 -12.71
CA LEU A 56 1.52 -15.84 -12.42
C LEU A 56 1.66 -16.83 -11.26
N LEU A 57 0.61 -17.02 -10.47
CA LEU A 57 0.62 -17.92 -9.32
C LEU A 57 0.09 -19.31 -9.68
N GLU A 58 0.74 -20.33 -9.13
CA GLU A 58 0.31 -21.71 -9.20
C GLU A 58 -0.52 -22.10 -7.96
N ASN A 59 -1.38 -23.11 -8.09
CA ASN A 59 -2.15 -23.69 -6.99
C ASN A 59 -2.92 -22.66 -6.16
N THR A 60 -3.54 -21.70 -6.81
CA THR A 60 -4.27 -20.62 -6.15
C THR A 60 -5.54 -21.15 -5.45
N LYS A 61 -5.68 -20.77 -4.18
CA LYS A 61 -6.87 -21.02 -3.36
C LYS A 61 -7.44 -19.70 -2.88
N GLN A 62 -8.74 -19.48 -3.05
CA GLN A 62 -9.42 -18.36 -2.44
C GLN A 62 -9.50 -18.55 -0.92
N ASN A 63 -9.00 -17.57 -0.18
CA ASN A 63 -9.02 -17.58 1.27
C ASN A 63 -10.35 -17.06 1.82
N PHE A 64 -10.76 -15.87 1.36
CA PHE A 64 -12.06 -15.30 1.67
C PHE A 64 -12.56 -14.38 0.57
N SER A 65 -13.88 -14.17 0.55
CA SER A 65 -14.55 -13.13 -0.25
C SER A 65 -15.63 -12.50 0.63
N ALA A 66 -15.38 -11.29 1.12
CA ALA A 66 -16.28 -10.59 2.02
C ALA A 66 -16.17 -9.09 1.85
N PHE A 67 -17.27 -8.36 2.07
CA PHE A 67 -17.33 -6.89 1.98
C PHE A 67 -16.89 -6.32 0.61
N GLY A 68 -16.94 -7.13 -0.46
CA GLY A 68 -16.45 -6.74 -1.79
C GLY A 68 -14.94 -6.97 -2.00
N TYR A 69 -14.24 -7.56 -1.04
CA TYR A 69 -12.81 -7.87 -1.10
C TYR A 69 -12.59 -9.36 -1.17
N THR A 70 -11.69 -9.78 -2.05
CA THR A 70 -11.34 -11.18 -2.22
C THR A 70 -9.82 -11.36 -2.18
N PHE A 71 -9.40 -12.38 -1.45
CA PHE A 71 -8.00 -12.76 -1.32
C PHE A 71 -7.78 -14.21 -1.68
N TRP A 72 -6.65 -14.45 -2.34
CA TRP A 72 -6.16 -15.76 -2.75
C TRP A 72 -4.76 -15.98 -2.22
N THR A 73 -4.42 -17.22 -1.91
CA THR A 73 -3.04 -17.63 -1.68
C THR A 73 -2.67 -18.64 -2.76
N GLY A 74 -1.54 -18.42 -3.39
CA GLY A 74 -0.95 -19.30 -4.38
C GLY A 74 0.55 -19.47 -4.17
N THR A 75 1.21 -20.11 -5.12
CA THR A 75 2.64 -20.36 -5.08
C THR A 75 3.32 -19.69 -6.27
N TYR A 76 4.39 -18.94 -6.01
CA TYR A 76 5.27 -18.39 -7.02
C TYR A 76 6.69 -18.92 -6.79
N LYS A 77 7.24 -19.67 -7.76
CA LYS A 77 8.58 -20.31 -7.65
C LYS A 77 8.78 -21.05 -6.32
N GLY A 78 7.79 -21.81 -5.89
CA GLY A 78 7.84 -22.61 -4.66
C GLY A 78 7.56 -21.87 -3.35
N LYS A 79 7.37 -20.57 -3.38
CA LYS A 79 7.02 -19.75 -2.18
C LYS A 79 5.57 -19.34 -2.19
N ARG A 80 4.91 -19.43 -1.03
CA ARG A 80 3.51 -19.01 -0.88
C ARG A 80 3.41 -17.48 -0.82
N ILE A 81 2.46 -16.93 -1.55
CA ILE A 81 2.14 -15.49 -1.57
C ILE A 81 0.63 -15.32 -1.55
N THR A 82 0.14 -14.41 -0.72
CA THR A 82 -1.25 -13.97 -0.72
C THR A 82 -1.40 -12.75 -1.63
N VAL A 83 -2.45 -12.74 -2.46
CA VAL A 83 -2.78 -11.61 -3.33
C VAL A 83 -4.25 -11.25 -3.21
N GLY A 84 -4.60 -10.00 -3.35
CA GLY A 84 -6.00 -9.62 -3.32
C GLY A 84 -6.29 -8.14 -3.42
N ASN A 85 -7.58 -7.82 -3.35
CA ASN A 85 -8.06 -6.44 -3.39
C ASN A 85 -7.88 -5.79 -2.01
N GLY A 86 -6.97 -4.83 -1.94
CA GLY A 86 -6.61 -4.10 -0.71
C GLY A 86 -7.41 -2.82 -0.46
N GLY A 87 -8.51 -2.61 -1.19
CA GLY A 87 -9.34 -1.42 -1.07
C GLY A 87 -8.96 -0.29 -2.03
N LEU A 88 -9.95 0.55 -2.33
CA LEU A 88 -9.85 1.76 -3.17
C LEU A 88 -9.97 3.04 -2.35
N TYR A 89 -10.54 2.95 -1.15
CA TYR A 89 -10.81 4.07 -0.25
C TYR A 89 -10.15 3.83 1.11
N SER A 90 -10.02 4.88 1.91
CA SER A 90 -9.35 4.77 3.21
C SER A 90 -10.05 3.81 4.18
N PRO A 91 -11.40 3.83 4.34
CA PRO A 91 -12.06 2.92 5.28
C PRO A 91 -11.91 1.44 4.92
N ASP A 92 -12.07 1.09 3.64
CA ASP A 92 -11.97 -0.28 3.20
C ASP A 92 -10.54 -0.80 3.22
N THR A 93 -9.56 0.05 2.88
CA THR A 93 -8.15 -0.29 3.02
C THR A 93 -7.75 -0.54 4.48
N ALA A 94 -8.29 0.26 5.41
CA ALA A 94 -8.09 0.04 6.83
C ALA A 94 -8.61 -1.34 7.25
N LEU A 95 -9.87 -1.64 6.94
CA LEU A 95 -10.48 -2.94 7.25
C LEU A 95 -9.67 -4.11 6.71
N VAL A 96 -9.34 -4.08 5.42
CA VAL A 96 -8.61 -5.18 4.76
C VAL A 96 -7.20 -5.34 5.32
N THR A 97 -6.49 -4.24 5.59
CA THR A 97 -5.14 -4.29 6.17
C THR A 97 -5.18 -4.90 7.57
N GLU A 98 -6.19 -4.57 8.40
CA GLU A 98 -6.38 -5.22 9.70
C GLU A 98 -6.62 -6.73 9.57
N LEU A 99 -7.49 -7.15 8.65
CA LEU A 99 -7.74 -8.58 8.41
C LEU A 99 -6.47 -9.34 8.01
N LEU A 100 -5.66 -8.77 7.11
CA LEU A 100 -4.40 -9.39 6.71
C LEU A 100 -3.41 -9.48 7.88
N CYS A 101 -3.27 -8.41 8.65
CA CYS A 101 -2.37 -8.36 9.81
C CYS A 101 -2.79 -9.34 10.91
N ALA A 102 -4.09 -9.39 11.25
CA ALA A 102 -4.65 -10.32 12.22
C ALA A 102 -4.54 -11.78 11.72
N GLY A 103 -4.74 -12.01 10.43
CA GLY A 103 -4.56 -13.30 9.77
C GLY A 103 -3.11 -13.81 9.70
N GLY A 104 -2.15 -13.03 10.20
CA GLY A 104 -0.75 -13.45 10.36
C GLY A 104 0.19 -13.04 9.24
N VAL A 105 -0.22 -12.17 8.31
CA VAL A 105 0.67 -11.62 7.28
C VAL A 105 1.71 -10.71 7.94
N ASN A 106 2.98 -10.93 7.66
CA ASN A 106 4.11 -10.19 8.26
C ASN A 106 4.75 -9.17 7.31
N LEU A 107 4.59 -9.37 6.00
CA LEU A 107 5.06 -8.44 4.96
C LEU A 107 3.90 -8.08 4.04
N LEU A 108 3.56 -6.80 3.98
CA LEU A 108 2.51 -6.28 3.12
C LEU A 108 3.11 -5.31 2.10
N VAL A 109 2.86 -5.54 0.83
CA VAL A 109 3.28 -4.61 -0.23
C VAL A 109 2.06 -4.18 -1.05
N ARG A 110 1.84 -2.86 -1.09
CA ARG A 110 0.82 -2.27 -1.91
C ARG A 110 1.36 -1.97 -3.30
N VAL A 111 0.63 -2.43 -4.31
CA VAL A 111 0.88 -2.12 -5.74
C VAL A 111 -0.33 -1.37 -6.28
N GLY A 112 -0.20 -0.06 -6.36
CA GLY A 112 -1.30 0.85 -6.65
C GLY A 112 -1.05 1.77 -7.83
N SER A 113 -1.82 2.86 -7.89
CA SER A 113 -1.62 4.00 -8.78
C SER A 113 -1.70 5.30 -8.00
N CYS A 114 -1.17 6.38 -8.59
CA CYS A 114 -1.16 7.72 -8.00
C CYS A 114 -1.19 8.80 -9.07
N GLY A 115 -1.65 10.00 -8.72
CA GLY A 115 -1.46 11.21 -9.47
C GLY A 115 -0.14 11.88 -9.12
N ALA A 116 0.60 12.39 -10.11
CA ALA A 116 1.86 13.10 -9.87
C ALA A 116 1.61 14.55 -9.42
N LEU A 117 2.43 15.03 -8.48
CA LEU A 117 2.46 16.41 -7.96
C LEU A 117 3.74 17.16 -8.36
N ARG A 118 4.45 16.66 -9.35
CA ARG A 118 5.67 17.25 -9.93
C ARG A 118 5.61 17.16 -11.43
N GLN A 119 6.01 18.23 -12.15
CA GLN A 119 5.95 18.28 -13.60
C GLN A 119 6.84 17.23 -14.28
N GLU A 120 7.98 16.88 -13.66
CA GLU A 120 8.96 15.92 -14.17
C GLU A 120 8.55 14.45 -14.01
N ILE A 121 7.52 14.16 -13.22
CA ILE A 121 6.97 12.81 -13.03
C ILE A 121 5.90 12.56 -14.07
N GLN A 122 6.10 11.59 -14.94
CA GLN A 122 5.25 11.34 -16.11
C GLN A 122 4.35 10.12 -15.92
N ILE A 123 3.28 10.05 -16.70
CA ILE A 123 2.41 8.87 -16.75
C ILE A 123 3.24 7.66 -17.18
N GLY A 124 3.11 6.56 -16.43
CA GLY A 124 3.91 5.35 -16.61
C GLY A 124 5.24 5.35 -15.84
N ASP A 125 5.62 6.43 -15.15
CA ASP A 125 6.66 6.37 -14.12
C ASP A 125 6.13 5.62 -12.89
N VAL A 126 7.02 5.27 -11.96
CA VAL A 126 6.67 4.62 -10.69
C VAL A 126 7.06 5.52 -9.52
N VAL A 127 6.21 5.59 -8.51
CA VAL A 127 6.51 6.28 -7.24
C VAL A 127 6.58 5.25 -6.11
N ILE A 128 7.69 5.25 -5.36
CA ILE A 128 7.81 4.54 -4.08
C ILE A 128 7.48 5.53 -2.96
N ALA A 129 6.48 5.20 -2.16
CA ALA A 129 6.09 6.02 -1.02
C ALA A 129 7.01 5.76 0.17
N ASP A 130 7.82 6.75 0.58
CA ASP A 130 8.64 6.66 1.80
C ASP A 130 7.85 7.08 3.04
N SER A 131 7.00 8.09 2.91
CA SER A 131 6.13 8.59 3.97
C SER A 131 4.88 9.24 3.39
N VAL A 132 3.88 9.50 4.23
CA VAL A 132 2.58 9.98 3.76
C VAL A 132 2.10 11.19 4.57
N VAL A 133 1.68 12.24 3.87
CA VAL A 133 0.85 13.31 4.45
C VAL A 133 -0.57 12.77 4.58
N ARG A 134 -1.07 12.70 5.79
CA ARG A 134 -2.43 12.20 6.07
C ARG A 134 -3.47 13.22 5.64
N GLY A 135 -4.38 12.84 4.76
CA GLY A 135 -5.54 13.59 4.33
C GLY A 135 -6.80 12.72 4.33
N ASP A 136 -6.72 11.56 5.00
CA ASP A 136 -7.80 10.61 5.20
C ASP A 136 -8.53 10.83 6.53
N GLY A 137 -9.76 10.37 6.62
CA GLY A 137 -10.60 10.43 7.82
C GLY A 137 -10.48 9.24 8.77
N VAL A 138 -9.68 8.22 8.45
CA VAL A 138 -9.63 6.95 9.19
C VAL A 138 -8.48 6.89 10.16
N THR A 139 -7.29 7.28 9.74
CA THR A 139 -6.07 7.11 10.54
C THR A 139 -6.08 7.87 11.87
N GLY A 140 -6.92 8.91 11.99
CA GLY A 140 -7.14 9.62 13.26
C GLY A 140 -7.74 8.77 14.38
N TYR A 141 -8.35 7.62 14.05
CA TYR A 141 -8.84 6.65 15.04
C TYR A 141 -7.77 5.70 15.57
N TYR A 142 -6.61 5.63 14.88
CA TYR A 142 -5.52 4.68 15.20
C TYR A 142 -4.31 5.35 15.80
N VAL A 143 -4.01 6.59 15.42
CA VAL A 143 -2.76 7.27 15.79
C VAL A 143 -3.01 8.74 16.09
N SER A 144 -2.08 9.36 16.84
CA SER A 144 -2.10 10.79 17.16
C SER A 144 -1.96 11.67 15.89
N PRO A 145 -2.38 12.96 15.95
CA PRO A 145 -2.34 13.85 14.79
C PRO A 145 -0.94 14.11 14.23
N ASP A 146 0.09 14.00 15.04
CA ASP A 146 1.51 14.21 14.70
C ASP A 146 2.19 12.97 14.12
N TYR A 147 1.53 11.81 14.13
CA TYR A 147 2.08 10.59 13.53
C TYR A 147 2.20 10.73 12.01
N VAL A 148 3.36 10.37 11.48
CA VAL A 148 3.65 10.35 10.04
C VAL A 148 3.77 8.89 9.58
N PRO A 149 2.78 8.36 8.83
CA PRO A 149 2.87 7.03 8.27
C PRO A 149 4.08 6.92 7.35
N SER A 150 4.93 5.91 7.58
CA SER A 150 6.17 5.73 6.82
C SER A 150 6.37 4.25 6.47
N ALA A 151 6.90 3.99 5.28
CA ALA A 151 7.24 2.65 4.85
C ALA A 151 8.34 2.04 5.74
N THR A 152 8.38 0.72 5.81
CA THR A 152 9.56 0.00 6.30
C THR A 152 10.71 0.26 5.33
N LYS A 153 11.74 0.97 5.80
CA LYS A 153 12.84 1.46 4.95
C LYS A 153 13.49 0.37 4.12
N GLU A 154 13.78 -0.77 4.72
CA GLU A 154 14.37 -1.94 4.05
C GLU A 154 13.50 -2.39 2.85
N ILE A 155 12.18 -2.47 3.03
CA ILE A 155 11.27 -2.92 1.99
C ILE A 155 11.14 -1.86 0.88
N SER A 156 11.09 -0.57 1.26
CA SER A 156 11.11 0.54 0.32
C SER A 156 12.39 0.56 -0.53
N ASP A 157 13.56 0.31 0.09
CA ASP A 157 14.84 0.21 -0.61
C ASP A 157 14.86 -0.99 -1.59
N CYS A 158 14.36 -2.15 -1.17
CA CYS A 158 14.25 -3.34 -2.03
C CYS A 158 13.34 -3.07 -3.24
N LEU A 159 12.17 -2.45 -3.03
CA LEU A 159 11.27 -2.04 -4.12
C LEU A 159 11.97 -1.08 -5.09
N PHE A 160 12.62 -0.04 -4.58
CA PHE A 160 13.33 0.92 -5.40
C PHE A 160 14.38 0.25 -6.28
N ASN A 161 15.24 -0.57 -5.70
CA ASN A 161 16.30 -1.26 -6.42
C ASN A 161 15.76 -2.22 -7.49
N CYS A 162 14.74 -3.00 -7.14
CA CYS A 162 14.10 -3.95 -8.04
C CYS A 162 13.43 -3.27 -9.23
N LEU A 163 12.65 -2.20 -8.97
CA LEU A 163 11.86 -1.54 -10.00
C LEU A 163 12.70 -0.61 -10.88
N SER A 164 13.74 0.03 -10.34
CA SER A 164 14.63 0.91 -11.10
C SER A 164 15.40 0.20 -12.22
N SER A 165 15.51 -1.14 -12.15
CA SER A 165 16.11 -1.94 -13.21
C SER A 165 15.16 -2.14 -14.41
N GLY A 166 14.65 -1.07 -15.01
CA GLY A 166 13.83 -1.12 -16.23
C GLY A 166 12.57 -0.26 -16.20
N MET A 167 12.41 0.55 -15.14
CA MET A 167 11.40 1.59 -15.06
C MET A 167 12.01 2.87 -14.51
N LYS A 168 11.41 4.00 -14.82
CA LYS A 168 11.76 5.28 -14.20
C LYS A 168 11.03 5.36 -12.86
N VAL A 169 11.81 5.37 -11.78
CA VAL A 169 11.29 5.29 -10.41
C VAL A 169 11.65 6.57 -9.66
N HIS A 170 10.65 7.15 -9.04
CA HIS A 170 10.78 8.25 -8.07
C HIS A 170 10.50 7.71 -6.68
N ARG A 171 11.03 8.36 -5.65
CA ARG A 171 10.65 8.03 -4.28
C ARG A 171 10.58 9.27 -3.42
N GLY A 172 9.71 9.24 -2.43
CA GLY A 172 9.55 10.37 -1.52
C GLY A 172 8.23 10.34 -0.76
N MET A 173 7.94 11.49 -0.17
CA MET A 173 6.67 11.71 0.52
C MET A 173 5.52 11.80 -0.49
N ILE A 174 4.41 11.14 -0.21
CA ILE A 174 3.16 11.30 -0.96
C ILE A 174 2.06 11.88 -0.08
N TRP A 175 0.93 12.19 -0.66
CA TRP A 175 -0.28 12.62 0.06
C TRP A 175 -1.39 11.61 -0.19
N THR A 176 -2.11 11.21 0.86
CA THR A 176 -3.36 10.45 0.72
C THR A 176 -4.56 11.37 0.94
N THR A 177 -5.56 11.32 0.06
CA THR A 177 -6.81 12.07 0.16
C THR A 177 -8.03 11.20 -0.01
N ASP A 178 -9.11 11.47 0.74
CA ASP A 178 -10.42 10.82 0.55
C ASP A 178 -11.27 11.53 -0.53
N ALA A 179 -10.79 12.67 -1.05
CA ALA A 179 -11.61 13.56 -1.85
C ALA A 179 -10.99 13.84 -3.24
N LEU A 180 -10.83 12.79 -4.05
CA LEU A 180 -10.27 12.83 -5.41
C LEU A 180 -10.79 14.02 -6.25
N LEU A 181 -12.11 14.25 -6.24
CA LEU A 181 -12.72 15.32 -7.04
C LEU A 181 -12.63 16.72 -6.38
N LYS A 182 -11.87 16.84 -5.29
CA LYS A 182 -11.61 18.10 -4.59
C LYS A 182 -10.12 18.48 -4.56
N GLU A 183 -9.31 17.89 -5.41
CA GLU A 183 -7.89 18.20 -5.58
C GLU A 183 -7.69 19.56 -6.27
N THR A 184 -8.23 20.61 -5.63
CA THR A 184 -8.13 21.99 -6.12
C THR A 184 -6.77 22.60 -5.78
N PRO A 185 -6.30 23.66 -6.50
CA PRO A 185 -5.03 24.32 -6.19
C PRO A 185 -4.93 24.79 -4.73
N GLN A 186 -6.04 25.19 -4.11
CA GLN A 186 -6.08 25.61 -2.72
C GLN A 186 -5.74 24.50 -1.75
N ILE A 187 -6.11 23.26 -2.07
CA ILE A 187 -5.83 22.07 -1.27
C ILE A 187 -4.46 21.49 -1.62
N VAL A 188 -4.14 21.37 -2.92
CA VAL A 188 -2.93 20.71 -3.41
C VAL A 188 -1.67 21.52 -3.16
N ASN A 189 -1.68 22.86 -3.38
CA ASN A 189 -0.47 23.69 -3.25
C ASN A 189 0.19 23.65 -1.86
N PRO A 190 -0.55 23.69 -0.74
CA PRO A 190 0.05 23.49 0.58
C PRO A 190 0.73 22.13 0.76
N ILE A 191 0.18 21.09 0.15
CA ILE A 191 0.73 19.72 0.19
C ILE A 191 2.02 19.62 -0.61
N ILE A 192 2.06 20.23 -1.80
CA ILE A 192 3.27 20.34 -2.60
C ILE A 192 4.39 21.06 -1.84
N LYS A 193 4.04 22.14 -1.13
CA LYS A 193 5.00 22.90 -0.28
C LYS A 193 5.56 22.08 0.88
N LYS A 194 4.82 21.09 1.38
CA LYS A 194 5.30 20.11 2.37
C LYS A 194 6.29 19.10 1.79
N GLY A 195 6.45 19.04 0.47
CA GLY A 195 7.37 18.14 -0.21
C GLY A 195 6.73 16.91 -0.85
N ALA A 196 5.41 16.75 -0.81
CA ALA A 196 4.75 15.63 -1.47
C ALA A 196 5.00 15.64 -2.99
N ILE A 197 5.29 14.46 -3.55
CA ILE A 197 5.58 14.27 -4.97
C ILE A 197 4.45 13.59 -5.75
N ALA A 198 3.54 12.94 -5.04
CA ALA A 198 2.38 12.27 -5.61
C ALA A 198 1.20 12.26 -4.64
N VAL A 199 0.01 11.92 -5.14
CA VAL A 199 -1.22 11.76 -4.37
C VAL A 199 -1.85 10.40 -4.67
N ASP A 200 -2.41 9.76 -3.64
CA ASP A 200 -3.25 8.57 -3.74
C ASP A 200 -4.44 8.66 -2.77
N MET A 201 -5.18 7.56 -2.62
CA MET A 201 -6.36 7.55 -1.77
C MET A 201 -6.25 6.62 -0.56
N VAL A 202 -5.14 5.87 -0.37
CA VAL A 202 -5.15 4.76 0.60
C VAL A 202 -3.83 4.42 1.27
N THR A 203 -2.69 4.96 0.84
CA THR A 203 -1.39 4.57 1.42
C THR A 203 -1.27 4.99 2.88
N SER A 204 -1.92 6.09 3.30
CA SER A 204 -1.93 6.52 4.70
C SER A 204 -2.55 5.47 5.64
N PRO A 205 -3.79 5.00 5.46
CA PRO A 205 -4.34 3.94 6.30
C PRO A 205 -3.58 2.62 6.16
N PHE A 206 -3.12 2.25 4.97
CA PHE A 206 -2.33 1.05 4.77
C PHE A 206 -1.06 1.04 5.63
N PHE A 207 -0.25 2.10 5.59
CA PHE A 207 0.96 2.21 6.41
C PHE A 207 0.64 2.31 7.90
N THR A 208 -0.35 3.11 8.28
CA THR A 208 -0.71 3.31 9.68
C THR A 208 -1.11 2.00 10.34
N ILE A 209 -1.95 1.21 9.70
CA ILE A 209 -2.45 -0.04 10.27
C ILE A 209 -1.37 -1.12 10.27
N ALA A 210 -0.64 -1.29 9.18
CA ALA A 210 0.47 -2.23 9.13
C ALA A 210 1.51 -1.93 10.23
N SER A 211 1.85 -0.64 10.45
CA SER A 211 2.72 -0.20 11.54
C SER A 211 2.15 -0.54 12.91
N SER A 212 0.85 -0.31 13.13
CA SER A 212 0.19 -0.59 14.42
C SER A 212 0.23 -2.08 14.80
N TYR A 213 0.27 -2.95 13.79
CA TYR A 213 0.47 -4.38 13.94
C TYR A 213 1.95 -4.82 13.92
N ASN A 214 2.90 -3.89 13.89
CA ASN A 214 4.34 -4.16 13.73
C ASN A 214 4.65 -5.02 12.49
N ARG A 215 3.97 -4.77 11.37
CA ARG A 215 4.19 -5.48 10.11
C ARG A 215 5.12 -4.69 9.21
N ARG A 216 6.01 -5.39 8.49
CA ARG A 216 6.83 -4.78 7.44
C ARG A 216 5.93 -4.42 6.27
N HIS A 217 6.11 -3.22 5.73
CA HIS A 217 5.24 -2.74 4.66
C HIS A 217 5.91 -1.68 3.79
N ALA A 218 5.47 -1.61 2.53
CA ALA A 218 5.83 -0.56 1.58
C ALA A 218 4.79 -0.43 0.48
N ALA A 219 4.88 0.62 -0.34
CA ALA A 219 4.00 0.84 -1.48
C ALA A 219 4.78 1.32 -2.70
N CYS A 220 4.44 0.75 -3.87
CA CYS A 220 4.84 1.23 -5.18
C CYS A 220 3.61 1.53 -6.03
N LEU A 221 3.62 2.68 -6.68
CA LEU A 221 2.46 3.27 -7.32
C LEU A 221 2.81 3.65 -8.76
N ALA A 222 2.05 3.14 -9.74
CA ALA A 222 2.15 3.56 -11.13
C ALA A 222 1.51 4.95 -11.29
N VAL A 223 2.18 5.85 -11.96
CA VAL A 223 1.64 7.19 -12.22
C VAL A 223 0.57 7.12 -13.29
N SER A 224 -0.67 7.42 -12.92
CA SER A 224 -1.85 7.36 -13.78
C SER A 224 -2.23 8.71 -14.38
N ASP A 225 -1.83 9.80 -13.76
CA ASP A 225 -2.16 11.17 -14.15
C ASP A 225 -1.18 12.16 -13.51
N ASN A 226 -1.21 13.41 -13.97
CA ASN A 226 -0.36 14.46 -13.41
C ASN A 226 -1.19 15.73 -13.17
N LEU A 227 -1.36 16.07 -11.89
CA LEU A 227 -2.16 17.22 -11.47
C LEU A 227 -1.54 18.57 -11.85
N ILE A 228 -0.24 18.60 -12.11
CA ILE A 228 0.47 19.84 -12.45
C ILE A 228 0.36 20.15 -13.95
N THR A 229 0.47 19.14 -14.79
CA THR A 229 0.35 19.29 -16.25
C THR A 229 -1.10 19.17 -16.74
N GLY A 230 -2.00 18.60 -15.93
CA GLY A 230 -3.37 18.26 -16.29
C GLY A 230 -3.48 17.03 -17.19
N GLU A 231 -2.39 16.27 -17.37
CA GLU A 231 -2.39 15.07 -18.19
C GLU A 231 -3.10 13.92 -17.48
N MET A 232 -4.01 13.24 -18.20
CA MET A 232 -4.78 12.11 -17.72
C MET A 232 -4.45 10.85 -18.53
N GLY A 233 -3.97 9.82 -17.85
CA GLY A 233 -3.54 8.56 -18.46
C GLY A 233 -4.29 7.33 -17.97
N PHE A 234 -5.48 7.49 -17.38
CA PHE A 234 -6.33 6.37 -16.97
C PHE A 234 -6.64 5.47 -18.17
N GLY A 235 -6.26 4.19 -18.06
CA GLY A 235 -6.44 3.21 -19.14
C GLY A 235 -5.48 3.41 -20.34
N SER A 236 -4.47 4.27 -20.22
CA SER A 236 -3.49 4.47 -21.30
C SER A 236 -2.58 3.26 -21.49
N PRO A 237 -2.05 3.05 -22.72
CA PRO A 237 -1.04 2.01 -22.96
C PRO A 237 0.21 2.15 -22.07
N ALA A 238 0.60 3.39 -21.74
CA ALA A 238 1.76 3.64 -20.88
C ALA A 238 1.53 3.14 -19.44
N LEU A 239 0.34 3.41 -18.87
CA LEU A 239 -0.03 2.92 -17.57
C LEU A 239 -0.09 1.39 -17.55
N LEU A 240 -0.74 0.77 -18.52
CA LEU A 240 -0.82 -0.69 -18.61
C LEU A 240 0.56 -1.33 -18.76
N ALA A 241 1.43 -0.75 -19.59
CA ALA A 241 2.78 -1.28 -19.82
C ALA A 241 3.65 -1.23 -18.55
N VAL A 242 3.52 -0.20 -17.71
CA VAL A 242 4.26 -0.15 -16.44
C VAL A 242 3.69 -1.13 -15.42
N GLU A 243 2.37 -1.29 -15.33
CA GLU A 243 1.74 -2.28 -14.45
C GLU A 243 2.16 -3.71 -14.80
N GLN A 244 2.20 -4.06 -16.09
CA GLN A 244 2.68 -5.36 -16.59
C GLN A 244 4.13 -5.65 -16.18
N LYS A 245 4.96 -4.61 -16.03
CA LYS A 245 6.34 -4.76 -15.56
C LYS A 245 6.44 -4.80 -14.03
N MET A 246 5.64 -4.01 -13.32
CA MET A 246 5.65 -3.95 -11.86
C MET A 246 5.22 -5.27 -11.21
N ILE A 247 4.17 -5.90 -11.75
CA ILE A 247 3.58 -7.12 -11.19
C ILE A 247 4.62 -8.25 -11.01
N PRO A 248 5.31 -8.74 -12.06
CA PRO A 248 6.31 -9.80 -11.87
C PRO A 248 7.50 -9.36 -11.01
N LYS A 249 7.93 -8.09 -11.12
CA LYS A 249 9.05 -7.59 -10.32
C LYS A 249 8.75 -7.51 -8.82
N THR A 250 7.52 -7.19 -8.45
CA THR A 250 7.13 -7.21 -7.02
C THR A 250 7.05 -8.64 -6.47
N LEU A 251 6.68 -9.63 -7.27
CA LEU A 251 6.80 -11.05 -6.90
C LEU A 251 8.26 -11.46 -6.69
N GLU A 252 9.15 -11.12 -7.63
CA GLU A 252 10.60 -11.41 -7.50
C GLU A 252 11.20 -10.73 -6.25
N MET A 253 10.81 -9.49 -5.97
CA MET A 253 11.27 -8.78 -4.78
C MET A 253 10.84 -9.51 -3.50
N ILE A 254 9.59 -10.01 -3.41
CA ILE A 254 9.15 -10.79 -2.25
C ILE A 254 9.96 -12.07 -2.10
N LEU A 255 10.29 -12.76 -3.19
CA LEU A 255 11.15 -13.96 -3.13
C LEU A 255 12.50 -13.66 -2.52
N SER A 256 13.16 -12.58 -2.95
CA SER A 256 14.49 -12.20 -2.44
C SER A 256 14.51 -11.83 -0.95
N LEU A 257 13.37 -11.53 -0.37
CA LEU A 257 13.23 -11.24 1.07
C LEU A 257 12.91 -12.49 1.93
N GLN A 258 12.61 -13.62 1.28
CA GLN A 258 12.31 -14.89 1.94
C GLN A 258 13.47 -15.89 1.87
N GLU A 259 14.57 -15.50 1.24
CA GLU A 259 15.84 -16.22 1.24
C GLU A 259 16.66 -15.85 2.47
#